data_50bd0e5e3dfc38c11bcccf9e3a06cd72
#
_entry.id   50bd0e5e3dfc38c11bcccf9e3a06cd72
#
_cell.length_a   1.000
_cell.length_b   1.000
_cell.length_c   1.000
_cell.angle_alpha   90.00
_cell.angle_beta   90.00
_cell.angle_gamma   90.00
#
_symmetry.space_group_name_H-M   'P 1'
#
loop_
_entity.id
_entity.type
_entity.pdbx_description
1 polymer ?
#
loop_
_entity_poly.entity_id
_entity_poly.type
_entity_poly.pdbx_seq_one_letter_code
_entity_poly.pdbx_strand_id
1 'polypeptide(L)'
;MNISILDLILGIILLLFGFLGFKKGFAKQLSTLLTFFITVLAIYYAYPIFLKYLAATFVELSKTATLAIGLTTLALLSIGLFVIINQILSTGIASNISDNFNKGLGFILGLLRGSLLIIIIFTIAMHINEKAIYKGITSKSVAGKWFGDSFYKDIKKHL
;
A
#
# COMPACT_ATOMS: atom_id res chain seq x y z
N MET A 1 22.05 -23.97 8.11
CA MET A 1 20.76 -23.24 7.88
C MET A 1 20.20 -23.73 6.56
N ASN A 2 19.11 -24.47 6.57
CA ASN A 2 18.49 -24.90 5.32
C ASN A 2 17.59 -23.77 4.83
N ILE A 3 17.98 -23.13 3.72
CA ILE A 3 17.16 -22.12 3.05
C ILE A 3 15.95 -22.85 2.46
N SER A 4 14.77 -22.43 2.86
CA SER A 4 13.53 -23.00 2.34
C SER A 4 13.20 -22.41 0.96
N ILE A 5 12.48 -23.18 0.13
CA ILE A 5 11.91 -22.67 -1.14
C ILE A 5 11.10 -21.37 -0.90
N LEU A 6 10.43 -21.27 0.24
CA LEU A 6 9.69 -20.08 0.62
C LEU A 6 10.61 -18.87 0.82
N ASP A 7 11.76 -19.03 1.49
CA ASP A 7 12.73 -17.95 1.67
C ASP A 7 13.30 -17.47 0.32
N LEU A 8 13.49 -18.38 -0.61
CA LEU A 8 13.97 -18.06 -1.96
C LEU A 8 12.89 -17.26 -2.74
N ILE A 9 11.65 -17.68 -2.68
CA ILE A 9 10.52 -16.95 -3.31
C ILE A 9 10.40 -15.54 -2.71
N LEU A 10 10.46 -15.41 -1.39
CA LEU A 10 10.39 -14.12 -0.72
C LEU A 10 11.56 -13.21 -1.10
N GLY A 11 12.77 -13.79 -1.19
CA GLY A 11 13.96 -13.08 -1.66
C GLY A 11 13.81 -12.55 -3.08
N ILE A 12 13.30 -13.38 -4.00
CA ILE A 12 13.00 -12.96 -5.37
C ILE A 12 11.96 -11.82 -5.40
N ILE A 13 10.90 -11.93 -4.63
CA ILE A 13 9.87 -10.88 -4.53
C ILE A 13 10.50 -9.58 -4.04
N LEU A 14 11.30 -9.61 -2.98
CA LEU A 14 11.97 -8.42 -2.45
C LEU A 14 12.90 -7.79 -3.48
N LEU A 15 13.71 -8.60 -4.19
CA LEU A 15 14.60 -8.10 -5.25
C LEU A 15 13.81 -7.47 -6.40
N LEU A 16 12.68 -8.06 -6.80
CA LEU A 16 11.81 -7.48 -7.82
C LEU A 16 11.25 -6.12 -7.39
N PHE A 17 10.79 -6.00 -6.14
CA PHE A 17 10.32 -4.71 -5.61
C PHE A 17 11.44 -3.68 -5.50
N GLY A 18 12.63 -4.10 -5.08
CA GLY A 18 13.83 -3.25 -5.08
C GLY A 18 14.18 -2.75 -6.49
N PHE A 19 14.21 -3.65 -7.47
CA PHE A 19 14.50 -3.31 -8.87
C PHE A 19 13.44 -2.38 -9.50
N LEU A 20 12.16 -2.64 -9.23
CA LEU A 20 11.08 -1.74 -9.64
C LEU A 20 11.21 -0.37 -8.97
N GLY A 21 11.63 -0.37 -7.72
CA GLY A 21 11.93 0.85 -6.97
C GLY A 21 13.10 1.64 -7.56
N PHE A 22 14.17 0.94 -7.94
CA PHE A 22 15.32 1.52 -8.62
C PHE A 22 14.94 2.16 -9.96
N LYS A 23 14.14 1.46 -10.77
CA LYS A 23 13.65 1.99 -12.05
C LYS A 23 12.75 3.22 -11.90
N LYS A 24 11.87 3.23 -10.90
CA LYS A 24 10.94 4.35 -10.65
C LYS A 24 11.64 5.55 -10.02
N GLY A 25 12.71 5.33 -9.28
CA GLY A 25 13.38 6.34 -8.48
C GLY A 25 12.61 6.75 -7.21
N PHE A 26 13.35 7.33 -6.26
CA PHE A 26 12.84 7.79 -4.97
C PHE A 26 11.76 8.88 -5.12
N ALA A 27 12.05 9.90 -5.95
CA ALA A 27 11.15 11.02 -6.15
C ALA A 27 9.74 10.58 -6.56
N LYS A 28 9.65 9.68 -7.52
CA LYS A 28 8.35 9.17 -8.00
C LYS A 28 7.65 8.29 -6.97
N GLN A 29 8.38 7.51 -6.17
CA GLN A 29 7.79 6.70 -5.12
C GLN A 29 7.30 7.54 -3.96
N LEU A 30 8.11 8.53 -3.53
CA LEU A 30 7.75 9.45 -2.46
C LEU A 30 6.53 10.30 -2.87
N SER A 31 6.52 10.84 -4.10
CA SER A 31 5.36 11.60 -4.59
C SER A 31 4.09 10.74 -4.60
N THR A 32 4.17 9.48 -5.03
CA THR A 32 3.03 8.57 -5.01
C THR A 32 2.50 8.34 -3.59
N LEU A 33 3.39 8.17 -2.63
CA LEU A 33 3.01 7.98 -1.22
C LEU A 33 2.37 9.24 -0.64
N LEU A 34 2.98 10.40 -0.85
CA LEU A 34 2.42 11.69 -0.40
C LEU A 34 1.07 11.96 -1.06
N THR A 35 0.97 11.75 -2.39
CA THR A 35 -0.29 11.90 -3.12
C THR A 35 -1.39 11.02 -2.56
N PHE A 36 -1.06 9.77 -2.19
CA PHE A 36 -2.03 8.87 -1.57
C PHE A 36 -2.60 9.46 -0.28
N PHE A 37 -1.75 9.92 0.63
CA PHE A 37 -2.21 10.55 1.87
C PHE A 37 -3.03 11.81 1.62
N ILE A 38 -2.57 12.68 0.73
CA ILE A 38 -3.30 13.92 0.38
C ILE A 38 -4.66 13.58 -0.21
N THR A 39 -4.74 12.59 -1.12
CA THR A 39 -6.00 12.18 -1.74
C THR A 39 -6.97 11.58 -0.72
N VAL A 40 -6.49 10.73 0.19
CA VAL A 40 -7.33 10.16 1.26
C VAL A 40 -7.89 11.26 2.17
N LEU A 41 -7.06 12.21 2.58
CA LEU A 41 -7.50 13.34 3.39
C LEU A 41 -8.51 14.22 2.64
N ALA A 42 -8.26 14.51 1.37
CA ALA A 42 -9.17 15.30 0.54
C ALA A 42 -10.54 14.62 0.42
N ILE A 43 -10.58 13.32 0.17
CA ILE A 43 -11.82 12.54 0.11
C ILE A 43 -12.54 12.54 1.46
N TYR A 44 -11.81 12.33 2.55
CA TYR A 44 -12.38 12.30 3.89
C TYR A 44 -13.12 13.60 4.22
N TYR A 45 -12.54 14.75 3.89
CA TYR A 45 -13.20 16.05 4.10
C TYR A 45 -14.26 16.37 3.06
N ALA A 46 -14.08 15.97 1.80
CA ALA A 46 -15.03 16.25 0.73
C ALA A 46 -16.29 15.37 0.80
N TYR A 47 -16.18 14.15 1.31
CA TYR A 47 -17.27 13.16 1.34
C TYR A 47 -18.59 13.69 1.97
N PRO A 48 -18.61 14.22 3.20
CA PRO A 48 -19.85 14.68 3.81
C PRO A 48 -20.47 15.89 3.08
N ILE A 49 -19.63 16.77 2.54
CA ILE A 49 -20.08 17.95 1.78
C ILE A 49 -20.72 17.50 0.48
N PHE A 50 -20.08 16.58 -0.22
CA PHE A 50 -20.53 16.05 -1.49
C PHE A 50 -21.84 15.28 -1.36
N LEU A 51 -21.99 14.45 -0.32
CA LEU A 51 -23.24 13.74 -0.07
C LEU A 51 -24.41 14.68 0.24
N LYS A 52 -24.19 15.75 1.01
CA LYS A 52 -25.21 16.77 1.25
C LYS A 52 -25.66 17.43 -0.05
N TYR A 53 -24.71 17.78 -0.92
CA TYR A 53 -25.02 18.39 -2.21
C TYR A 53 -25.84 17.44 -3.11
N LEU A 54 -25.44 16.17 -3.20
CA LEU A 54 -26.16 15.17 -3.98
C LEU A 54 -27.57 14.94 -3.46
N ALA A 55 -27.76 14.82 -2.16
CA ALA A 55 -29.07 14.62 -1.56
C ALA A 55 -29.99 15.81 -1.79
N ALA A 56 -29.44 17.02 -1.83
CA ALA A 56 -30.23 18.24 -2.14
C ALA A 56 -30.60 18.35 -3.62
N THR A 57 -29.73 17.86 -4.52
CA THR A 57 -29.93 17.99 -5.98
C THR A 57 -30.82 16.87 -6.52
N PHE A 58 -30.75 15.67 -5.97
CA PHE A 58 -31.44 14.48 -6.45
C PHE A 58 -32.47 13.99 -5.41
N VAL A 59 -33.45 14.81 -5.10
CA VAL A 59 -34.50 14.54 -4.08
C VAL A 59 -35.35 13.30 -4.40
N GLU A 60 -35.52 12.97 -5.67
CA GLU A 60 -36.33 11.82 -6.13
C GLU A 60 -35.64 10.48 -6.11
N LEU A 61 -34.31 10.45 -5.91
CA LEU A 61 -33.56 9.20 -5.91
C LEU A 61 -33.64 8.48 -4.55
N SER A 62 -33.72 7.17 -4.61
CA SER A 62 -33.60 6.35 -3.39
C SER A 62 -32.25 6.60 -2.70
N LYS A 63 -32.24 6.52 -1.37
CA LYS A 63 -30.99 6.69 -0.56
C LYS A 63 -29.84 5.81 -1.06
N THR A 64 -30.13 4.58 -1.48
CA THR A 64 -29.14 3.65 -2.01
C THR A 64 -28.59 4.11 -3.35
N ALA A 65 -29.42 4.61 -4.26
CA ALA A 65 -28.99 5.14 -5.55
C ALA A 65 -28.11 6.39 -5.37
N THR A 66 -28.49 7.31 -4.49
CA THR A 66 -27.70 8.51 -4.17
C THR A 66 -26.32 8.14 -3.61
N LEU A 67 -26.24 7.14 -2.72
CA LEU A 67 -24.96 6.66 -2.19
C LEU A 67 -24.10 6.01 -3.28
N ALA A 68 -24.68 5.17 -4.16
CA ALA A 68 -23.95 4.50 -5.23
C ALA A 68 -23.38 5.52 -6.23
N ILE A 69 -24.18 6.49 -6.66
CA ILE A 69 -23.73 7.57 -7.55
C ILE A 69 -22.65 8.40 -6.87
N GLY A 70 -22.87 8.76 -5.59
CA GLY A 70 -21.91 9.52 -4.81
C GLY A 70 -20.56 8.86 -4.67
N LEU A 71 -20.53 7.57 -4.31
CA LEU A 71 -19.30 6.82 -4.18
C LEU A 71 -18.57 6.65 -5.53
N THR A 72 -19.31 6.36 -6.62
CA THR A 72 -18.73 6.20 -7.95
C THR A 72 -18.11 7.52 -8.44
N THR A 73 -18.82 8.61 -8.28
CA THR A 73 -18.34 9.95 -8.70
C THR A 73 -17.12 10.37 -7.88
N LEU A 74 -17.15 10.18 -6.55
CA LEU A 74 -15.99 10.45 -5.70
C LEU A 74 -14.78 9.57 -6.04
N ALA A 75 -14.99 8.29 -6.37
CA ALA A 75 -13.91 7.40 -6.81
C ALA A 75 -13.27 7.91 -8.10
N LEU A 76 -14.04 8.32 -9.08
CA LEU A 76 -13.53 8.87 -10.34
C LEU A 76 -12.78 10.19 -10.13
N LEU A 77 -13.36 11.11 -9.33
CA LEU A 77 -12.71 12.37 -8.98
C LEU A 77 -11.40 12.15 -8.21
N SER A 78 -11.35 11.17 -7.31
CA SER A 78 -10.15 10.85 -6.55
C SER A 78 -9.02 10.32 -7.42
N ILE A 79 -9.33 9.53 -8.45
CA ILE A 79 -8.35 9.05 -9.43
C ILE A 79 -7.76 10.24 -10.21
N GLY A 80 -8.61 11.14 -10.70
CA GLY A 80 -8.16 12.34 -11.40
C GLY A 80 -7.27 13.23 -10.52
N LEU A 81 -7.71 13.51 -9.31
CA LEU A 81 -6.95 14.28 -8.31
C LEU A 81 -5.60 13.62 -8.02
N PHE A 82 -5.59 12.31 -7.81
CA PHE A 82 -4.37 11.53 -7.57
C PHE A 82 -3.37 11.68 -8.72
N VAL A 83 -3.81 11.56 -9.97
CA VAL A 83 -2.92 11.68 -11.14
C VAL A 83 -2.30 13.07 -11.22
N ILE A 84 -3.11 14.12 -11.07
CA ILE A 84 -2.64 15.52 -11.14
C ILE A 84 -1.63 15.82 -10.04
N ILE A 85 -1.97 15.53 -8.78
CA ILE A 85 -1.08 15.80 -7.63
C ILE A 85 0.22 14.99 -7.76
N ASN A 86 0.12 13.70 -8.15
CA ASN A 86 1.29 12.86 -8.30
C ASN A 86 2.24 13.38 -9.39
N GLN A 87 1.72 13.91 -10.48
CA GLN A 87 2.54 14.50 -11.54
C GLN A 87 3.26 15.75 -11.05
N ILE A 88 2.57 16.66 -10.38
CA ILE A 88 3.16 17.89 -9.83
C ILE A 88 4.26 17.56 -8.82
N LEU A 89 3.98 16.70 -7.85
CA LEU A 89 4.94 16.32 -6.81
C LEU A 89 6.13 15.56 -7.39
N SER A 90 5.93 14.63 -8.33
CA SER A 90 7.03 13.85 -8.91
C SER A 90 8.00 14.74 -9.67
N THR A 91 7.52 15.74 -10.41
CA THR A 91 8.36 16.70 -11.12
C THR A 91 9.11 17.62 -10.15
N GLY A 92 8.42 18.16 -9.15
CA GLY A 92 9.03 19.04 -8.15
C GLY A 92 10.10 18.36 -7.29
N ILE A 93 9.89 17.10 -6.90
CA ILE A 93 10.88 16.37 -6.10
C ILE A 93 12.06 15.90 -6.97
N ALA A 94 11.79 15.43 -8.20
CA ALA A 94 12.82 14.92 -9.09
C ALA A 94 13.84 15.99 -9.50
N SER A 95 13.42 17.23 -9.67
CA SER A 95 14.29 18.34 -10.09
C SER A 95 15.40 18.67 -9.09
N ASN A 96 15.25 18.26 -7.83
CA ASN A 96 16.20 18.61 -6.74
C ASN A 96 17.09 17.43 -6.30
N ILE A 97 17.01 16.27 -6.96
CA ILE A 97 17.74 15.07 -6.55
C ILE A 97 18.60 14.53 -7.71
N SER A 98 19.90 14.26 -7.45
CA SER A 98 20.77 13.66 -8.46
C SER A 98 20.26 12.28 -8.86
N ASP A 99 20.43 11.89 -10.15
CA ASP A 99 19.87 10.67 -10.72
C ASP A 99 20.32 9.40 -10.01
N ASN A 100 21.62 9.30 -9.67
CA ASN A 100 22.16 8.14 -8.97
C ASN A 100 21.61 7.99 -7.55
N PHE A 101 21.49 9.09 -6.83
CA PHE A 101 20.92 9.11 -5.48
C PHE A 101 19.43 8.77 -5.50
N ASN A 102 18.71 9.33 -6.48
CA ASN A 102 17.30 9.04 -6.72
C ASN A 102 17.04 7.54 -6.96
N LYS A 103 17.87 6.88 -7.77
CA LYS A 103 17.78 5.44 -8.04
C LYS A 103 18.14 4.60 -6.82
N GLY A 104 19.21 4.94 -6.11
CA GLY A 104 19.64 4.22 -4.91
C GLY A 104 18.60 4.24 -3.80
N LEU A 105 18.09 5.41 -3.47
CA LEU A 105 17.00 5.55 -2.50
C LEU A 105 15.71 4.89 -2.99
N GLY A 106 15.45 4.93 -4.30
CA GLY A 106 14.33 4.24 -4.92
C GLY A 106 14.38 2.74 -4.69
N PHE A 107 15.56 2.12 -4.78
CA PHE A 107 15.77 0.71 -4.48
C PHE A 107 15.42 0.38 -3.02
N ILE A 108 15.90 1.18 -2.06
CA ILE A 108 15.62 1.00 -0.64
C ILE A 108 14.13 1.11 -0.35
N LEU A 109 13.45 2.12 -0.89
CA LEU A 109 11.99 2.25 -0.74
C LEU A 109 11.22 1.10 -1.40
N GLY A 110 11.73 0.58 -2.52
CA GLY A 110 11.19 -0.61 -3.16
C GLY A 110 11.25 -1.82 -2.23
N LEU A 111 12.41 -2.07 -1.60
CA LEU A 111 12.58 -3.15 -0.62
C LEU A 111 11.65 -2.98 0.58
N LEU A 112 11.53 -1.77 1.14
CA LEU A 112 10.62 -1.49 2.25
C LEU A 112 9.17 -1.76 1.88
N ARG A 113 8.73 -1.34 0.69
CA ARG A 113 7.38 -1.62 0.20
C ARG A 113 7.14 -3.11 0.00
N GLY A 114 8.12 -3.84 -0.55
CA GLY A 114 8.06 -5.29 -0.72
C GLY A 114 7.95 -6.02 0.62
N SER A 115 8.73 -5.61 1.63
CA SER A 115 8.67 -6.22 2.97
C SER A 115 7.34 -5.96 3.67
N LEU A 116 6.79 -4.74 3.58
CA LEU A 116 5.46 -4.43 4.12
C LEU A 116 4.37 -5.28 3.47
N LEU A 117 4.41 -5.47 2.15
CA LEU A 117 3.46 -6.30 1.43
C LEU A 117 3.54 -7.77 1.88
N ILE A 118 4.75 -8.30 2.06
CA ILE A 118 4.97 -9.65 2.59
C ILE A 118 4.38 -9.79 4.01
N ILE A 119 4.61 -8.81 4.88
CA ILE A 119 4.07 -8.79 6.24
C ILE A 119 2.53 -8.81 6.21
N ILE A 120 1.91 -7.98 5.36
CA ILE A 120 0.45 -7.95 5.22
C ILE A 120 -0.09 -9.29 4.73
N ILE A 121 0.53 -9.89 3.70
CA ILE A 121 0.11 -11.20 3.18
C ILE A 121 0.23 -12.28 4.27
N PHE A 122 1.32 -12.29 5.03
CA PHE A 122 1.49 -13.26 6.12
C PHE A 122 0.48 -13.05 7.24
N THR A 123 0.19 -11.79 7.61
CA THR A 123 -0.83 -11.47 8.62
C THR A 123 -2.21 -11.97 8.20
N ILE A 124 -2.62 -11.71 6.96
CA ILE A 124 -3.90 -12.16 6.41
C ILE A 124 -3.95 -13.69 6.36
N ALA A 125 -2.89 -14.33 5.84
CA ALA A 125 -2.81 -15.79 5.75
C ALA A 125 -2.94 -16.46 7.12
N MET A 126 -2.25 -15.94 8.13
CA MET A 126 -2.34 -16.45 9.49
C MET A 126 -3.73 -16.25 10.12
N HIS A 127 -4.40 -15.15 9.78
CA HIS A 127 -5.77 -14.91 10.26
C HIS A 127 -6.79 -15.91 9.71
N ILE A 128 -6.58 -16.39 8.46
CA ILE A 128 -7.47 -17.36 7.82
C ILE A 128 -7.29 -18.77 8.41
N ASN A 129 -6.06 -19.23 8.62
CA ASN A 129 -5.77 -20.56 9.14
C ASN A 129 -4.49 -20.61 9.98
N GLU A 130 -4.59 -20.13 11.22
CA GLU A 130 -3.45 -19.97 12.14
C GLU A 130 -2.66 -21.28 12.32
N LYS A 131 -3.33 -22.40 12.59
CA LYS A 131 -2.65 -23.66 12.95
C LYS A 131 -1.88 -24.29 11.80
N ALA A 132 -2.47 -24.33 10.61
CA ALA A 132 -1.86 -24.99 9.45
C ALA A 132 -0.74 -24.11 8.86
N ILE A 133 -0.97 -22.81 8.75
CA ILE A 133 -0.03 -21.86 8.13
C ILE A 133 1.14 -21.60 9.07
N TYR A 134 0.87 -21.39 10.36
CA TYR A 134 1.92 -21.21 11.36
C TYR A 134 2.89 -22.38 11.36
N LYS A 135 2.39 -23.62 11.46
CA LYS A 135 3.24 -24.83 11.44
C LYS A 135 3.97 -25.00 10.12
N GLY A 136 3.35 -24.69 8.99
CA GLY A 136 3.97 -24.83 7.66
C GLY A 136 5.05 -23.79 7.39
N ILE A 137 4.83 -22.54 7.78
CA ILE A 137 5.73 -21.42 7.52
C ILE A 137 6.87 -21.38 8.54
N THR A 138 6.56 -21.48 9.85
CA THR A 138 7.57 -21.36 10.90
C THR A 138 8.51 -22.57 11.00
N SER A 139 8.07 -23.76 10.61
CA SER A 139 8.90 -24.96 10.68
C SER A 139 9.97 -25.03 9.59
N LYS A 140 9.76 -24.41 8.43
CA LYS A 140 10.59 -24.60 7.23
C LYS A 140 11.28 -23.35 6.71
N SER A 141 10.92 -22.15 7.17
CA SER A 141 11.42 -20.87 6.66
C SER A 141 12.02 -20.01 7.76
N VAL A 142 13.17 -19.38 7.49
CA VAL A 142 13.83 -18.44 8.41
C VAL A 142 12.99 -17.16 8.54
N ALA A 143 12.51 -16.63 7.43
CA ALA A 143 11.63 -15.46 7.40
C ALA A 143 10.29 -15.74 8.13
N GLY A 144 9.73 -16.94 7.94
CA GLY A 144 8.51 -17.38 8.62
C GLY A 144 8.67 -17.52 10.14
N LYS A 145 9.82 -18.03 10.61
CA LYS A 145 10.13 -18.08 12.06
C LYS A 145 10.20 -16.68 12.65
N TRP A 146 10.96 -15.80 12.02
CA TRP A 146 11.10 -14.41 12.48
C TRP A 146 9.73 -13.70 12.56
N PHE A 147 8.91 -13.86 11.52
CA PHE A 147 7.57 -13.27 11.51
C PHE A 147 6.65 -13.87 12.57
N GLY A 148 6.61 -15.19 12.69
CA GLY A 148 5.73 -15.87 13.64
C GLY A 148 6.12 -15.64 15.10
N ASP A 149 7.42 -15.67 15.41
CA ASP A 149 7.89 -15.58 16.79
C ASP A 149 8.01 -14.14 17.30
N SER A 150 8.44 -13.21 16.46
CA SER A 150 8.70 -11.83 16.88
C SER A 150 7.54 -10.86 16.58
N PHE A 151 6.83 -11.04 15.50
CA PHE A 151 5.84 -10.07 15.04
C PHE A 151 4.39 -10.49 15.29
N TYR A 152 4.05 -11.73 14.94
CA TYR A 152 2.65 -12.19 15.05
C TYR A 152 2.22 -12.42 16.50
N LYS A 153 3.10 -12.92 17.35
CA LYS A 153 2.81 -13.10 18.78
C LYS A 153 2.55 -11.77 19.49
N ASP A 154 3.26 -10.72 19.11
CA ASP A 154 3.07 -9.39 19.70
C ASP A 154 1.75 -8.77 19.24
N ILE A 155 1.39 -8.89 17.97
CA ILE A 155 0.07 -8.43 17.46
C ILE A 155 -1.07 -9.15 18.18
N LYS A 156 -0.98 -10.48 18.35
CA LYS A 156 -2.02 -11.27 19.02
C LYS A 156 -2.19 -10.94 20.50
N LYS A 157 -1.19 -10.38 21.14
CA LYS A 157 -1.25 -9.94 22.55
C LYS A 157 -2.02 -8.64 22.73
N HIS A 158 -2.17 -7.85 21.65
CA HIS A 158 -2.83 -6.55 21.65
C HIS A 158 -4.20 -6.53 20.94
N LEU A 159 -4.65 -7.66 20.37
CA LEU A 159 -5.99 -7.92 19.86
C LEU A 159 -6.79 -8.75 20.85
#